data_68390e78ac9af911e841fe54cd34ee3b
#
_entry.id   68390e78ac9af911e841fe54cd34ee3b
#
_cell.length_a   1.000
_cell.length_b   1.000
_cell.length_c   1.000
_cell.angle_alpha   90.00
_cell.angle_beta   90.00
_cell.angle_gamma   90.00
#
_symmetry.space_group_name_H-M   'P 1'
#
loop_
_entity.id
_entity.type
_entity.pdbx_description
1 polymer ?
#
loop_
_entity_poly.entity_id
_entity_poly.type
_entity_poly.pdbx_seq_one_letter_code
_entity_poly.pdbx_strand_id
1 'polypeptide(L)'
;MYPILDEKTKITGVDYQYLYQQLWVFNEVNKLKPKDHYDIGSTYQMSGYIAGITNAHFLDIRPVKVDIDNLELLEGSIENLPFEDNSLESVSCLHVIEHIGLGRYGDNMNINGSEIACRELGRVVKKGGYLYLSTPIGRERVCFNAHRVFNPNTILNYFKDFELEEFNMVDDEGKL
;
A
#
# COMPACT_ATOMS: atom_id res chain seq x y z
N MET A 1 9.46 -24.44 25.21
CA MET A 1 10.55 -23.59 24.65
C MET A 1 10.93 -24.21 23.32
N TYR A 2 10.77 -23.47 22.22
CA TYR A 2 11.14 -23.96 20.87
C TYR A 2 12.48 -23.28 20.51
N PRO A 3 13.54 -24.04 20.21
CA PRO A 3 14.80 -23.46 19.77
C PRO A 3 14.65 -22.87 18.37
N ILE A 4 15.20 -21.68 18.16
CA ILE A 4 15.34 -21.08 16.85
C ILE A 4 16.66 -21.56 16.26
N LEU A 5 16.62 -22.36 15.18
CA LEU A 5 17.80 -23.05 14.64
C LEU A 5 18.22 -22.56 13.24
N ASP A 6 17.36 -21.78 12.58
CA ASP A 6 17.48 -21.35 11.19
C ASP A 6 18.01 -19.91 11.00
N GLU A 7 18.20 -19.17 12.08
CA GLU A 7 18.76 -17.81 12.00
C GLU A 7 20.30 -17.74 11.87
N LYS A 8 20.99 -18.89 12.00
CA LYS A 8 22.46 -18.94 11.84
C LYS A 8 22.85 -18.95 10.37
N THR A 9 22.67 -17.81 9.69
CA THR A 9 23.03 -17.61 8.29
C THR A 9 24.29 -16.77 8.13
N LYS A 10 24.95 -16.83 6.96
CA LYS A 10 26.12 -15.99 6.65
C LYS A 10 25.75 -14.54 6.36
N ILE A 11 24.52 -14.28 5.94
CA ILE A 11 24.00 -12.96 5.61
C ILE A 11 22.60 -12.83 6.23
N THR A 12 22.22 -11.63 6.63
CA THR A 12 20.87 -11.32 7.10
C THR A 12 19.91 -11.38 5.92
N GLY A 13 18.79 -12.11 6.08
CA GLY A 13 17.70 -12.08 5.09
C GLY A 13 17.07 -10.71 5.02
N VAL A 14 16.82 -10.22 3.81
CA VAL A 14 16.16 -8.95 3.54
C VAL A 14 14.93 -9.20 2.69
N ASP A 15 13.80 -8.65 3.09
CA ASP A 15 12.64 -8.54 2.21
C ASP A 15 12.84 -7.31 1.32
N TYR A 16 13.40 -7.55 0.12
CA TYR A 16 13.77 -6.50 -0.81
C TYR A 16 12.57 -5.72 -1.32
N GLN A 17 11.41 -6.38 -1.52
CA GLN A 17 10.20 -5.70 -1.97
C GLN A 17 9.74 -4.68 -0.94
N TYR A 18 9.57 -5.10 0.32
CA TYR A 18 9.15 -4.17 1.38
C TYR A 18 10.15 -3.07 1.63
N LEU A 19 11.47 -3.37 1.59
CA LEU A 19 12.51 -2.36 1.77
C LEU A 19 12.47 -1.30 0.67
N TYR A 20 12.50 -1.72 -0.61
CA TYR A 20 12.58 -0.78 -1.72
C TYR A 20 11.30 0.04 -1.89
N GLN A 21 10.12 -0.54 -1.78
CA GLN A 21 8.87 0.20 -1.93
C GLN A 21 8.66 1.23 -0.82
N GLN A 22 8.99 0.89 0.44
CA GLN A 22 8.87 1.83 1.55
C GLN A 22 9.86 2.99 1.41
N LEU A 23 11.10 2.68 1.04
CA LEU A 23 12.12 3.69 0.80
C LEU A 23 11.75 4.60 -0.38
N TRP A 24 11.21 4.03 -1.46
CA TRP A 24 10.72 4.78 -2.61
C TRP A 24 9.63 5.76 -2.21
N VAL A 25 8.56 5.30 -1.56
CA VAL A 25 7.46 6.18 -1.13
C VAL A 25 7.97 7.24 -0.15
N PHE A 26 8.80 6.86 0.83
CA PHE A 26 9.38 7.83 1.77
C PHE A 26 10.14 8.95 1.03
N ASN A 27 10.96 8.59 0.04
CA ASN A 27 11.72 9.57 -0.74
C ASN A 27 10.80 10.48 -1.57
N GLU A 28 9.76 9.93 -2.20
CA GLU A 28 8.82 10.70 -3.01
C GLU A 28 8.00 11.66 -2.13
N VAL A 29 7.49 11.21 -0.99
CA VAL A 29 6.79 12.07 -0.02
C VAL A 29 7.73 13.17 0.51
N ASN A 30 9.00 12.84 0.80
CA ASN A 30 9.98 13.83 1.25
C ASN A 30 10.34 14.87 0.18
N LYS A 31 10.30 14.49 -1.11
CA LYS A 31 10.49 15.43 -2.24
C LYS A 31 9.26 16.32 -2.43
N LEU A 32 8.06 15.71 -2.42
CA LEU A 32 6.78 16.39 -2.62
C LEU A 32 6.48 17.36 -1.48
N LYS A 33 6.81 16.96 -0.24
CA LYS A 33 6.49 17.67 1.01
C LYS A 33 5.01 18.06 1.12
N PRO A 34 4.10 17.11 0.95
CA PRO A 34 2.68 17.39 1.10
C PRO A 34 2.42 17.81 2.54
N LYS A 35 1.36 18.58 2.78
CA LYS A 35 0.95 18.92 4.14
C LYS A 35 0.49 17.67 4.91
N ASP A 36 -0.24 16.81 4.21
CA ASP A 36 -0.81 15.58 4.75
C ASP A 36 -0.54 14.42 3.77
N HIS A 37 -0.15 13.25 4.29
CA HIS A 37 0.02 12.01 3.54
C HIS A 37 -0.87 10.90 4.13
N TYR A 38 -1.58 10.18 3.28
CA TYR A 38 -2.52 9.13 3.66
C TYR A 38 -2.02 7.76 3.21
N ASP A 39 -1.77 6.87 4.15
CA ASP A 39 -1.40 5.48 3.88
C ASP A 39 -2.58 4.55 4.12
N ILE A 40 -2.99 3.84 3.08
CA ILE A 40 -4.16 2.97 3.11
C ILE A 40 -3.71 1.52 3.21
N GLY A 41 -3.70 0.99 4.45
CA GLY A 41 -3.52 -0.41 4.77
C GLY A 41 -2.11 -0.98 4.55
N SER A 42 -1.09 -0.17 4.26
CA SER A 42 0.26 -0.68 3.98
C SER A 42 0.94 -1.20 5.26
N THR A 43 1.82 -0.41 5.85
CA THR A 43 2.45 -0.77 7.13
C THR A 43 2.51 0.43 8.05
N TYR A 44 2.08 0.27 9.30
CA TYR A 44 2.13 1.35 10.29
C TYR A 44 3.56 1.84 10.55
N GLN A 45 4.59 1.00 10.35
CA GLN A 45 5.98 1.41 10.49
C GLN A 45 6.36 2.48 9.46
N MET A 46 5.98 2.28 8.18
CA MET A 46 6.21 3.27 7.12
C MET A 46 5.49 4.57 7.42
N SER A 47 4.22 4.51 7.84
CA SER A 47 3.45 5.69 8.23
C SER A 47 4.10 6.41 9.42
N GLY A 48 4.66 5.66 10.38
CA GLY A 48 5.44 6.23 11.48
C GLY A 48 6.71 6.95 11.01
N TYR A 49 7.42 6.43 10.00
CA TYR A 49 8.58 7.13 9.42
C TYR A 49 8.15 8.40 8.65
N ILE A 50 7.05 8.32 7.90
CA ILE A 50 6.49 9.47 7.18
C ILE A 50 6.02 10.57 8.16
N ALA A 51 5.49 10.21 9.32
CA ALA A 51 5.13 11.17 10.37
C ALA A 51 6.31 12.03 10.87
N GLY A 52 7.54 11.56 10.66
CA GLY A 52 8.76 12.35 10.93
C GLY A 52 9.02 13.48 9.94
N ILE A 53 8.32 13.54 8.81
CA ILE A 53 8.54 14.52 7.73
C ILE A 53 7.27 15.28 7.30
N THR A 54 6.09 14.76 7.60
CA THR A 54 4.79 15.42 7.33
C THR A 54 3.71 14.89 8.26
N ASN A 55 2.48 15.43 8.23
CA ASN A 55 1.36 14.78 8.91
C ASN A 55 1.01 13.49 8.17
N ALA A 56 1.05 12.37 8.86
CA ALA A 56 0.72 11.06 8.33
C ALA A 56 -0.63 10.58 8.88
N HIS A 57 -1.43 9.96 8.02
CA HIS A 57 -2.71 9.36 8.35
C HIS A 57 -2.66 7.89 7.90
N PHE A 58 -2.78 6.97 8.84
CA PHE A 58 -2.81 5.53 8.53
C PHE A 58 -4.22 4.98 8.71
N LEU A 59 -4.78 4.43 7.65
CA LEU A 59 -6.11 3.83 7.66
C LEU A 59 -6.02 2.31 7.45
N ASP A 60 -6.59 1.54 8.36
CA ASP A 60 -6.70 0.06 8.26
C ASP A 60 -8.04 -0.39 8.84
N ILE A 61 -8.54 -1.54 8.38
CA ILE A 61 -9.73 -2.19 8.98
C ILE A 61 -9.45 -2.75 10.39
N ARG A 62 -8.18 -2.87 10.76
CA ARG A 62 -7.71 -3.34 12.07
C ARG A 62 -6.78 -2.29 12.66
N PRO A 63 -7.33 -1.30 13.37
CA PRO A 63 -6.55 -0.16 13.83
C PRO A 63 -5.43 -0.60 14.78
N VAL A 64 -4.26 -0.03 14.57
CA VAL A 64 -3.10 -0.15 15.47
C VAL A 64 -3.27 0.83 16.62
N LYS A 65 -2.75 0.49 17.79
CA LYS A 65 -2.77 1.37 18.97
C LYS A 65 -1.34 1.77 19.31
N VAL A 66 -0.87 2.85 18.72
CA VAL A 66 0.41 3.49 19.03
C VAL A 66 0.18 4.98 19.17
N ASP A 67 1.04 5.65 19.92
CA ASP A 67 1.03 7.10 20.10
C ASP A 67 2.34 7.65 19.51
N ILE A 68 2.23 8.30 18.36
CA ILE A 68 3.38 8.86 17.61
C ILE A 68 2.96 10.26 17.16
N ASP A 69 3.81 11.23 17.42
CA ASP A 69 3.60 12.61 16.98
C ASP A 69 3.38 12.69 15.46
N ASN A 70 2.41 13.50 15.02
CA ASN A 70 2.03 13.68 13.62
C ASN A 70 1.52 12.41 12.90
N LEU A 71 1.17 11.33 13.62
CA LEU A 71 0.53 10.14 13.07
C LEU A 71 -0.91 10.04 13.59
N GLU A 72 -1.87 10.19 12.70
CA GLU A 72 -3.27 9.88 12.97
C GLU A 72 -3.61 8.46 12.53
N LEU A 73 -4.27 7.70 13.40
CA LEU A 73 -4.69 6.33 13.13
C LEU A 73 -6.20 6.31 12.89
N LEU A 74 -6.60 5.85 11.72
CA LEU A 74 -7.99 5.83 11.26
C LEU A 74 -8.45 4.36 11.09
N GLU A 75 -9.67 4.07 11.52
CA GLU A 75 -10.34 2.81 11.23
C GLU A 75 -11.24 2.97 10.01
N GLY A 76 -11.08 2.09 9.00
CA GLY A 76 -11.91 2.15 7.81
C GLY A 76 -11.57 1.07 6.79
N SER A 77 -12.46 0.87 5.83
CA SER A 77 -12.27 -0.05 4.72
C SER A 77 -11.83 0.68 3.46
N ILE A 78 -10.84 0.12 2.76
CA ILE A 78 -10.43 0.59 1.44
C ILE A 78 -11.55 0.48 0.39
N GLU A 79 -12.53 -0.41 0.61
CA GLU A 79 -13.69 -0.54 -0.28
C GLU A 79 -14.72 0.60 -0.10
N ASN A 80 -14.57 1.46 0.93
CA ASN A 80 -15.39 2.63 1.20
C ASN A 80 -14.60 3.62 2.05
N LEU A 81 -13.71 4.39 1.41
CA LEU A 81 -12.83 5.34 2.10
C LEU A 81 -13.63 6.52 2.66
N PRO A 82 -13.41 6.91 3.92
CA PRO A 82 -14.16 7.98 4.59
C PRO A 82 -13.67 9.38 4.20
N PHE A 83 -13.30 9.57 2.94
CA PHE A 83 -12.80 10.83 2.40
C PHE A 83 -13.67 11.31 1.24
N GLU A 84 -13.73 12.62 1.03
CA GLU A 84 -14.44 13.22 -0.08
C GLU A 84 -13.74 12.94 -1.42
N ASP A 85 -14.48 13.04 -2.51
CA ASP A 85 -13.94 12.93 -3.86
C ASP A 85 -12.90 14.03 -4.11
N ASN A 86 -11.78 13.68 -4.74
CA ASN A 86 -10.73 14.61 -5.13
C ASN A 86 -10.19 15.45 -3.97
N SER A 87 -10.05 14.88 -2.78
CA SER A 87 -9.66 15.60 -1.55
C SER A 87 -8.21 15.40 -1.14
N LEU A 88 -7.60 14.25 -1.46
CA LEU A 88 -6.29 13.84 -0.95
C LEU A 88 -5.16 14.16 -1.94
N GLU A 89 -4.11 14.82 -1.45
CA GLU A 89 -2.95 15.21 -2.28
C GLU A 89 -1.94 14.09 -2.47
N SER A 90 -1.72 13.28 -1.44
CA SER A 90 -0.66 12.28 -1.39
C SER A 90 -1.20 11.03 -0.70
N VAL A 91 -1.28 9.93 -1.46
CA VAL A 91 -1.84 8.66 -0.98
C VAL A 91 -0.89 7.52 -1.30
N SER A 92 -0.64 6.62 -0.35
CA SER A 92 0.04 5.34 -0.59
C SER A 92 -0.87 4.16 -0.29
N CYS A 93 -0.67 3.07 -1.05
CA CYS A 93 -1.35 1.80 -0.87
C CYS A 93 -0.41 0.69 -1.37
N LEU A 94 0.36 0.08 -0.45
CA LEU A 94 1.45 -0.82 -0.79
C LEU A 94 1.15 -2.24 -0.34
N HIS A 95 1.05 -3.18 -1.29
CA HIS A 95 0.71 -4.59 -1.06
C HIS A 95 -0.59 -4.78 -0.27
N VAL A 96 -1.67 -4.12 -0.70
CA VAL A 96 -2.99 -4.16 -0.08
C VAL A 96 -4.06 -4.66 -1.04
N ILE A 97 -4.16 -4.05 -2.24
CA ILE A 97 -5.28 -4.31 -3.17
C ILE A 97 -5.38 -5.77 -3.58
N GLU A 98 -4.27 -6.50 -3.62
CA GLU A 98 -4.22 -7.92 -3.96
C GLU A 98 -4.92 -8.82 -2.94
N HIS A 99 -5.14 -8.34 -1.72
CA HIS A 99 -5.77 -9.10 -0.64
C HIS A 99 -7.27 -8.85 -0.52
N ILE A 100 -7.77 -7.72 -1.04
CA ILE A 100 -9.12 -7.25 -0.77
C ILE A 100 -10.17 -8.20 -1.38
N GLY A 101 -11.16 -8.56 -0.56
CA GLY A 101 -12.24 -9.47 -0.96
C GLY A 101 -11.86 -10.95 -0.96
N LEU A 102 -10.74 -11.34 -0.33
CA LEU A 102 -10.35 -12.74 -0.15
C LEU A 102 -10.67 -13.28 1.25
N GLY A 103 -11.19 -12.47 2.16
CA GLY A 103 -11.52 -12.86 3.54
C GLY A 103 -10.31 -13.14 4.43
N ARG A 104 -9.11 -12.81 3.98
CA ARG A 104 -7.85 -13.12 4.68
C ARG A 104 -7.72 -12.38 6.00
N TYR A 105 -8.14 -11.13 6.04
CA TYR A 105 -7.99 -10.24 7.19
C TYR A 105 -9.29 -9.93 7.92
N GLY A 106 -10.36 -10.71 7.63
CA GLY A 106 -11.69 -10.50 8.17
C GLY A 106 -12.57 -9.61 7.28
N ASP A 107 -12.07 -9.24 6.13
CA ASP A 107 -12.81 -8.58 5.05
C ASP A 107 -13.87 -9.52 4.45
N ASN A 108 -14.94 -8.95 3.90
CA ASN A 108 -15.97 -9.71 3.23
C ASN A 108 -15.45 -10.34 1.94
N MET A 109 -15.86 -11.58 1.66
CA MET A 109 -15.59 -12.24 0.39
C MET A 109 -16.25 -11.46 -0.75
N ASN A 110 -15.42 -10.90 -1.67
CA ASN A 110 -15.88 -10.11 -2.80
C ASN A 110 -14.92 -10.27 -3.98
N ILE A 111 -15.39 -10.89 -5.07
CA ILE A 111 -14.55 -11.11 -6.25
C ILE A 111 -14.04 -9.81 -6.87
N ASN A 112 -14.82 -8.72 -6.74
CA ASN A 112 -14.50 -7.40 -7.27
C ASN A 112 -13.82 -6.49 -6.23
N GLY A 113 -13.43 -7.01 -5.06
CA GLY A 113 -12.88 -6.21 -3.95
C GLY A 113 -11.70 -5.35 -4.37
N SER A 114 -10.73 -5.93 -5.11
CA SER A 114 -9.57 -5.17 -5.61
C SER A 114 -9.96 -4.04 -6.58
N GLU A 115 -10.92 -4.27 -7.48
CA GLU A 115 -11.43 -3.24 -8.40
C GLU A 115 -12.13 -2.11 -7.65
N ILE A 116 -12.94 -2.45 -6.66
CA ILE A 116 -13.61 -1.46 -5.79
C ILE A 116 -12.56 -0.63 -5.04
N ALA A 117 -11.56 -1.29 -4.46
CA ALA A 117 -10.46 -0.62 -3.77
C ALA A 117 -9.71 0.36 -4.70
N CYS A 118 -9.37 -0.06 -5.91
CA CYS A 118 -8.72 0.82 -6.89
C CYS A 118 -9.59 2.01 -7.29
N ARG A 119 -10.91 1.81 -7.44
CA ARG A 119 -11.85 2.89 -7.73
C ARG A 119 -11.94 3.89 -6.58
N GLU A 120 -11.99 3.42 -5.33
CA GLU A 120 -11.99 4.28 -4.16
C GLU A 120 -10.68 5.09 -4.03
N LEU A 121 -9.53 4.44 -4.22
CA LEU A 121 -8.25 5.15 -4.28
C LEU A 121 -8.25 6.24 -5.37
N GLY A 122 -8.75 5.90 -6.57
CA GLY A 122 -8.86 6.87 -7.67
C GLY A 122 -9.84 8.00 -7.38
N ARG A 123 -10.93 7.73 -6.65
CA ARG A 123 -11.94 8.72 -6.27
C ARG A 123 -11.40 9.78 -5.34
N VAL A 124 -10.64 9.37 -4.32
CA VAL A 124 -10.21 10.28 -3.24
C VAL A 124 -9.00 11.14 -3.63
N VAL A 125 -8.12 10.67 -4.51
CA VAL A 125 -6.95 11.44 -4.94
C VAL A 125 -7.38 12.66 -5.75
N LYS A 126 -6.93 13.84 -5.35
CA LYS A 126 -7.26 15.10 -6.03
C LYS A 126 -6.54 15.23 -7.39
N LYS A 127 -7.05 16.06 -8.29
CA LYS A 127 -6.34 16.42 -9.52
C LYS A 127 -4.98 17.01 -9.20
N GLY A 128 -3.92 16.48 -9.83
CA GLY A 128 -2.53 16.83 -9.57
C GLY A 128 -1.99 16.28 -8.24
N GLY A 129 -2.73 15.39 -7.59
CA GLY A 129 -2.25 14.61 -6.45
C GLY A 129 -1.56 13.33 -6.91
N TYR A 130 -0.94 12.63 -5.97
CA TYR A 130 -0.11 11.45 -6.22
C TYR A 130 -0.68 10.21 -5.53
N LEU A 131 -0.70 9.10 -6.27
CA LEU A 131 -0.97 7.77 -5.74
C LEU A 131 0.27 6.89 -5.89
N TYR A 132 0.81 6.43 -4.78
CA TYR A 132 1.89 5.46 -4.72
C TYR A 132 1.29 4.08 -4.50
N LEU A 133 1.36 3.23 -5.51
CA LEU A 133 0.75 1.91 -5.48
C LEU A 133 1.79 0.82 -5.69
N SER A 134 1.74 -0.24 -4.89
CA SER A 134 2.47 -1.47 -5.19
C SER A 134 1.58 -2.70 -5.05
N THR A 135 1.85 -3.71 -5.87
CA THR A 135 1.12 -4.99 -5.88
C THR A 135 1.92 -6.04 -6.64
N PRO A 136 1.73 -7.34 -6.36
CA PRO A 136 2.34 -8.38 -7.17
C PRO A 136 1.84 -8.32 -8.62
N ILE A 137 2.79 -8.28 -9.56
CA ILE A 137 2.51 -8.27 -10.99
C ILE A 137 3.03 -9.54 -11.68
N GLY A 138 2.37 -9.96 -12.76
CA GLY A 138 2.79 -11.11 -13.56
C GLY A 138 1.63 -11.73 -14.33
N ARG A 139 1.69 -13.06 -14.55
CA ARG A 139 0.57 -13.80 -15.10
C ARG A 139 -0.59 -13.77 -14.13
N GLU A 140 -1.71 -13.21 -14.56
CA GLU A 140 -2.88 -12.99 -13.73
C GLU A 140 -3.42 -14.27 -13.12
N ARG A 141 -3.58 -14.27 -11.79
CA ARG A 141 -4.08 -15.41 -11.02
C ARG A 141 -4.50 -15.01 -9.62
N VAL A 142 -5.29 -15.87 -9.00
CA VAL A 142 -5.64 -15.79 -7.58
C VAL A 142 -4.99 -16.95 -6.82
N CYS A 143 -4.18 -16.62 -5.81
CA CYS A 143 -3.66 -17.57 -4.83
C CYS A 143 -4.58 -17.51 -3.60
N PHE A 144 -5.67 -18.29 -3.63
CA PHE A 144 -6.70 -18.23 -2.58
C PHE A 144 -6.20 -18.86 -1.26
N ASN A 145 -6.41 -18.22 -0.11
CA ASN A 145 -6.91 -16.87 0.14
C ASN A 145 -5.76 -15.89 0.44
N ALA A 146 -4.62 -16.08 -0.21
CA ALA A 146 -3.41 -15.32 0.08
C ALA A 146 -3.43 -13.94 -0.61
N HIS A 147 -3.45 -13.92 -1.93
CA HIS A 147 -3.36 -12.69 -2.72
C HIS A 147 -3.72 -12.93 -4.20
N ARG A 148 -3.91 -11.84 -4.93
CA ARG A 148 -3.94 -11.82 -6.39
C ARG A 148 -2.56 -11.43 -6.95
N VAL A 149 -2.26 -11.91 -8.14
CA VAL A 149 -1.18 -11.40 -8.99
C VAL A 149 -1.85 -10.76 -10.20
N PHE A 150 -1.53 -9.51 -10.48
CA PHE A 150 -2.18 -8.76 -11.55
C PHE A 150 -1.33 -8.71 -12.82
N ASN A 151 -2.00 -8.71 -13.97
CA ASN A 151 -1.36 -8.22 -15.19
C ASN A 151 -1.16 -6.70 -15.05
N PRO A 152 0.02 -6.13 -15.41
CA PRO A 152 0.24 -4.69 -15.34
C PRO A 152 -0.84 -3.87 -16.06
N ASN A 153 -1.33 -4.35 -17.21
CA ASN A 153 -2.41 -3.68 -17.95
C ASN A 153 -3.73 -3.63 -17.17
N THR A 154 -4.01 -4.62 -16.31
CA THR A 154 -5.21 -4.60 -15.45
C THR A 154 -5.14 -3.43 -14.47
N ILE A 155 -3.97 -3.21 -13.85
CA ILE A 155 -3.75 -2.07 -12.94
C ILE A 155 -3.85 -0.74 -13.71
N LEU A 156 -3.22 -0.62 -14.87
CA LEU A 156 -3.33 0.59 -15.70
C LEU A 156 -4.77 0.90 -16.11
N ASN A 157 -5.58 -0.13 -16.39
CA ASN A 157 -7.00 0.06 -16.72
C ASN A 157 -7.83 0.54 -15.51
N TYR A 158 -7.51 0.10 -14.28
CA TYR A 158 -8.19 0.60 -13.08
C TYR A 158 -7.92 2.10 -12.86
N PHE A 159 -6.72 2.57 -13.24
CA PHE A 159 -6.29 3.96 -13.09
C PHE A 159 -6.15 4.70 -14.43
N LYS A 160 -7.02 4.40 -15.42
CA LYS A 160 -6.97 4.98 -16.78
C LYS A 160 -7.05 6.50 -16.85
N ASP A 161 -7.58 7.13 -15.79
CA ASP A 161 -7.72 8.59 -15.67
C ASP A 161 -6.50 9.23 -14.95
N PHE A 162 -5.50 8.41 -14.59
CA PHE A 162 -4.22 8.83 -14.04
C PHE A 162 -3.13 8.81 -15.11
N GLU A 163 -2.12 9.64 -14.93
CA GLU A 163 -0.86 9.58 -15.67
C GLU A 163 0.15 8.71 -14.90
N LEU A 164 0.78 7.76 -15.59
CA LEU A 164 1.84 6.95 -15.00
C LEU A 164 3.15 7.74 -15.06
N GLU A 165 3.62 8.25 -13.92
CA GLU A 165 4.87 9.02 -13.85
C GLU A 165 6.09 8.12 -13.73
N GLU A 166 6.00 7.06 -12.92
CA GLU A 166 7.12 6.18 -12.63
C GLU A 166 6.65 4.72 -12.47
N PHE A 167 7.46 3.78 -12.96
CA PHE A 167 7.24 2.37 -12.78
C PHE A 167 8.56 1.70 -12.38
N ASN A 168 8.57 1.08 -11.21
CA ASN A 168 9.67 0.29 -10.68
C ASN A 168 9.21 -1.15 -10.42
N MET A 169 10.10 -2.11 -10.57
CA MET A 169 9.82 -3.51 -10.34
C MET A 169 10.98 -4.15 -9.60
N VAL A 170 10.67 -4.87 -8.54
CA VAL A 170 11.64 -5.75 -7.87
C VAL A 170 11.40 -7.17 -8.38
N ASP A 171 12.43 -7.78 -8.96
CA ASP A 171 12.35 -9.15 -9.48
C ASP A 171 12.44 -10.20 -8.36
N ASP A 172 12.26 -11.48 -8.73
CA ASP A 172 12.33 -12.62 -7.79
C ASP A 172 13.74 -12.82 -7.19
N GLU A 173 14.78 -12.18 -7.76
CA GLU A 173 16.16 -12.17 -7.24
C GLU A 173 16.41 -10.98 -6.29
N GLY A 174 15.42 -10.10 -6.08
CA GLY A 174 15.52 -8.91 -5.24
C GLY A 174 16.23 -7.74 -5.89
N LYS A 175 16.27 -7.67 -7.22
CA LYS A 175 16.84 -6.54 -7.97
C LYS A 175 15.74 -5.55 -8.35
N LEU A 176 16.07 -4.29 -8.21
CA LEU A 176 15.27 -3.15 -8.65
C LEU A 176 15.62 -2.79 -10.10
#